data_d2e0bd7c7e45d30fe74d0738b928f8e4
#
_entry.id   d2e0bd7c7e45d30fe74d0738b928f8e4
#
_cell.length_a   1.000
_cell.length_b   1.000
_cell.length_c   1.000
_cell.angle_alpha   90.00
_cell.angle_beta   90.00
_cell.angle_gamma   90.00
#
_symmetry.space_group_name_H-M   'P 1'
#
loop_
_entity.id
_entity.type
_entity.pdbx_description
1 polymer ?
#
loop_
_entity_poly.entity_id
_entity_poly.type
_entity_poly.pdbx_seq_one_letter_code
_entity_poly.pdbx_strand_id
1 'polypeptide(L)'
;IVACVQQKMRLPSSQEEHKDDLRRFLRSAAAKRARLVVFPELAGLMTTPPLLAGLHASLLMRADGARRRQVSLWQKMSGNLAGLLARSLKADFRQLLGGLLDVKGAEVWAVYEAVYGGLAKEFDLTIVAPSAYLPDPQDGVIRNIAGVYGPGGERLGYQAKGILHPEDEDLAQPGSAWNVIQTDVGRIGLMLGGDVLYPEIGRLLAYQGAEMLIAQGAATERVLYEKLRSGMLARMQDNQLFGAISFLVGHNDFSRRGRAPFVGKSAILAPQELTPNSSGVLVEMSNFRSESVLAAVWDFPALANLWETSDTPVRSRLPMEKAGAALAQLYQKMQQLPRMADLPALAPPTTPSVRNLDDLPVLASVTARWPLQESESAPADEDRRDEGSRDFLNAANNYSDESDPVSDGDDETQEMDALAEVEGKAEGDSPAHEA
;
A
#
# COMPACT_ATOMS: atom_id res chain seq x y z
N ILE A 1 16.62 9.81 -1.24
CA ILE A 1 16.02 9.04 -0.14
C ILE A 1 14.51 9.10 -0.27
N VAL A 2 13.87 7.95 -0.21
CA VAL A 2 12.42 7.80 -0.14
C VAL A 2 12.00 7.46 1.28
N ALA A 3 10.86 8.00 1.72
CA ALA A 3 10.21 7.60 2.97
C ALA A 3 8.83 7.00 2.69
N CYS A 4 8.47 5.98 3.46
CA CYS A 4 7.19 5.31 3.40
C CYS A 4 6.52 5.35 4.76
N VAL A 5 5.30 5.87 4.81
CA VAL A 5 4.56 6.10 6.05
C VAL A 5 3.61 4.93 6.28
N GLN A 6 3.69 4.30 7.44
CA GLN A 6 2.63 3.43 7.96
C GLN A 6 1.80 4.24 8.94
N GLN A 7 0.54 4.48 8.63
CA GLN A 7 -0.33 5.39 9.35
C GLN A 7 -1.57 4.68 9.88
N LYS A 8 -2.00 5.03 11.09
CA LYS A 8 -3.29 4.61 11.63
C LYS A 8 -4.42 5.51 11.15
N MET A 9 -5.56 4.90 10.87
CA MET A 9 -6.77 5.67 10.61
C MET A 9 -7.25 6.36 11.87
N ARG A 10 -7.67 7.63 11.72
CA ARG A 10 -8.23 8.49 12.76
C ARG A 10 -9.39 9.32 12.19
N LEU A 11 -10.19 9.88 13.07
CA LEU A 11 -11.24 10.83 12.72
C LEU A 11 -10.94 12.16 13.41
N PRO A 12 -10.10 13.04 12.82
CA PRO A 12 -9.70 14.30 13.43
C PRO A 12 -10.91 15.24 13.58
N SER A 13 -10.89 16.05 14.64
CA SER A 13 -11.94 17.01 14.94
C SER A 13 -11.78 18.32 14.17
N SER A 14 -10.58 18.63 13.70
CA SER A 14 -10.25 19.82 12.92
C SER A 14 -9.21 19.55 11.84
N GLN A 15 -9.15 20.42 10.83
CA GLN A 15 -8.12 20.34 9.78
C GLN A 15 -6.72 20.56 10.35
N GLU A 16 -6.58 21.37 11.39
CA GLU A 16 -5.28 21.63 11.98
C GLU A 16 -4.77 20.43 12.77
N GLU A 17 -5.65 19.76 13.52
CA GLU A 17 -5.31 18.48 14.18
C GLU A 17 -4.83 17.45 13.14
N HIS A 18 -5.52 17.35 12.01
CA HIS A 18 -5.10 16.45 10.92
C HIS A 18 -3.72 16.82 10.36
N LYS A 19 -3.50 18.11 10.08
CA LYS A 19 -2.21 18.60 9.59
C LYS A 19 -1.08 18.35 10.60
N ASP A 20 -1.32 18.57 11.89
CA ASP A 20 -0.33 18.34 12.92
C ASP A 20 0.08 16.86 13.02
N ASP A 21 -0.89 15.96 12.85
CA ASP A 21 -0.60 14.52 12.77
C ASP A 21 0.24 14.17 11.54
N LEU A 22 -0.04 14.75 10.39
CA LEU A 22 0.76 14.59 9.16
C LEU A 22 2.16 15.21 9.31
N ARG A 23 2.28 16.40 9.93
CA ARG A 23 3.55 17.06 10.21
C ARG A 23 4.50 16.18 11.04
N ARG A 24 3.97 15.39 11.95
CA ARG A 24 4.75 14.43 12.74
C ARG A 24 5.48 13.42 11.85
N PHE A 25 4.81 12.86 10.86
CA PHE A 25 5.43 11.93 9.88
C PHE A 25 6.42 12.66 8.98
N LEU A 26 6.06 13.85 8.49
CA LEU A 26 6.90 14.62 7.58
C LEU A 26 8.18 15.12 8.27
N ARG A 27 8.12 15.54 9.55
CA ARG A 27 9.33 15.85 10.34
C ARG A 27 10.25 14.63 10.47
N SER A 28 9.67 13.44 10.69
CA SER A 28 10.46 12.20 10.75
C SER A 28 11.10 11.87 9.40
N ALA A 29 10.38 12.06 8.29
CA ALA A 29 10.90 11.87 6.95
C ALA A 29 12.00 12.90 6.60
N ALA A 30 11.78 14.17 6.92
CA ALA A 30 12.75 15.25 6.71
C ALA A 30 14.03 15.03 7.52
N ALA A 31 13.92 14.60 8.78
CA ALA A 31 15.08 14.23 9.61
C ALA A 31 15.92 13.11 9.00
N LYS A 32 15.30 12.22 8.22
CA LYS A 32 15.95 11.17 7.43
C LYS A 32 16.41 11.64 6.04
N ARG A 33 16.28 12.94 5.74
CA ARG A 33 16.61 13.55 4.44
C ARG A 33 15.85 12.94 3.26
N ALA A 34 14.63 12.50 3.49
CA ALA A 34 13.76 12.04 2.41
C ALA A 34 13.44 13.20 1.46
N ARG A 35 13.33 12.92 0.17
CA ARG A 35 12.83 13.84 -0.86
C ARG A 35 11.46 13.41 -1.40
N LEU A 36 11.12 12.15 -1.25
CA LEU A 36 9.83 11.57 -1.60
C LEU A 36 9.22 10.95 -0.34
N VAL A 37 7.95 11.27 -0.07
CA VAL A 37 7.19 10.68 1.04
C VAL A 37 5.91 10.04 0.49
N VAL A 38 5.69 8.77 0.82
CA VAL A 38 4.55 7.99 0.37
C VAL A 38 3.61 7.72 1.53
N PHE A 39 2.34 8.10 1.38
CA PHE A 39 1.26 7.82 2.33
C PHE A 39 0.37 6.66 1.88
N PRO A 40 -0.39 6.02 2.79
CA PRO A 40 -1.18 4.83 2.47
C PRO A 40 -2.52 5.13 1.79
N GLU A 41 -3.16 4.09 1.25
CA GLU A 41 -4.51 4.13 0.69
C GLU A 41 -5.54 4.56 1.74
N LEU A 42 -6.58 5.29 1.34
CA LEU A 42 -7.73 5.74 2.14
C LEU A 42 -7.40 6.66 3.33
N ALA A 43 -6.15 6.89 3.66
CA ALA A 43 -5.81 7.81 4.75
C ALA A 43 -6.17 9.27 4.42
N GLY A 44 -6.36 9.61 3.15
CA GLY A 44 -6.86 10.91 2.72
C GLY A 44 -8.29 11.21 3.16
N LEU A 45 -9.07 10.17 3.51
CA LEU A 45 -10.40 10.32 4.10
C LEU A 45 -10.40 11.07 5.43
N MET A 46 -9.26 11.13 6.12
CA MET A 46 -9.11 11.88 7.36
C MET A 46 -9.23 13.40 7.18
N THR A 47 -9.26 13.92 5.95
CA THR A 47 -9.58 15.33 5.66
C THR A 47 -11.08 15.63 5.78
N THR A 48 -11.95 14.63 5.76
CA THR A 48 -13.41 14.81 5.63
C THR A 48 -14.18 14.99 6.95
N PRO A 49 -13.78 14.41 8.12
CA PRO A 49 -14.52 14.56 9.36
C PRO A 49 -14.76 16.02 9.78
N PRO A 50 -13.80 16.96 9.64
CA PRO A 50 -14.04 18.36 9.96
C PRO A 50 -15.08 19.04 9.04
N LEU A 51 -15.14 18.62 7.77
CA LEU A 51 -16.14 19.11 6.81
C LEU A 51 -17.54 18.61 7.16
N LEU A 52 -17.66 17.35 7.58
CA LEU A 52 -18.92 16.77 8.05
C LEU A 52 -19.44 17.49 9.30
N ALA A 53 -18.57 17.77 10.26
CA ALA A 53 -18.93 18.54 11.46
C ALA A 53 -19.44 19.94 11.11
N GLY A 54 -18.78 20.63 10.17
CA GLY A 54 -19.20 21.94 9.66
C GLY A 54 -20.54 21.91 8.93
N LEU A 55 -20.80 20.88 8.12
CA LEU A 55 -22.07 20.70 7.42
C LEU A 55 -23.23 20.49 8.42
N HIS A 56 -23.07 19.61 9.39
CA HIS A 56 -24.06 19.38 10.45
C HIS A 56 -24.37 20.67 11.24
N ALA A 57 -23.36 21.42 11.64
CA ALA A 57 -23.54 22.69 12.32
C ALA A 57 -24.32 23.71 11.47
N SER A 58 -24.03 23.77 10.17
CA SER A 58 -24.72 24.68 9.24
C SER A 58 -26.19 24.30 9.01
N LEU A 59 -26.50 23.01 8.93
CA LEU A 59 -27.88 22.50 8.79
C LEU A 59 -28.70 22.76 10.06
N LEU A 60 -28.10 22.55 11.24
CA LEU A 60 -28.75 22.87 12.52
C LEU A 60 -29.03 24.37 12.65
N MET A 61 -28.10 25.26 12.28
CA MET A 61 -28.32 26.71 12.30
C MET A 61 -29.41 27.15 11.31
N ARG A 62 -29.52 26.53 10.14
CA ARG A 62 -30.59 26.80 9.18
C ARG A 62 -31.97 26.35 9.70
N ALA A 63 -32.02 25.18 10.35
CA ALA A 63 -33.25 24.67 10.96
C ALA A 63 -33.70 25.54 12.15
N ASP A 64 -32.76 26.12 12.92
CA ASP A 64 -33.04 26.98 14.08
C ASP A 64 -33.35 28.43 13.68
N GLY A 65 -32.85 28.87 12.53
CA GLY A 65 -33.22 30.19 11.93
C GLY A 65 -34.70 30.34 11.64
N ALA A 66 -35.46 29.23 11.56
CA ALA A 66 -36.91 29.21 11.45
C ALA A 66 -37.64 29.34 12.80
N ARG A 67 -36.93 29.23 13.94
CA ARG A 67 -37.45 29.38 15.32
C ARG A 67 -36.63 30.43 16.08
N ARG A 68 -36.94 31.70 15.87
CA ARG A 68 -36.38 32.78 16.70
C ARG A 68 -36.91 32.67 18.13
N ARG A 69 -36.17 32.06 19.02
CA ARG A 69 -36.05 32.29 20.49
C ARG A 69 -35.27 31.21 21.16
N GLN A 70 -34.02 31.51 21.54
CA GLN A 70 -33.22 30.98 22.67
C GLN A 70 -31.74 30.90 22.36
N VAL A 71 -31.07 32.06 22.37
CA VAL A 71 -29.60 32.14 22.11
C VAL A 71 -28.76 31.78 23.34
N SER A 72 -29.33 31.61 24.53
CA SER A 72 -28.52 31.44 25.78
C SER A 72 -28.23 30.00 26.21
N LEU A 73 -28.88 28.98 25.60
CA LEU A 73 -28.66 27.57 25.92
C LEU A 73 -27.53 26.91 25.13
N TRP A 74 -27.14 27.51 24.02
CA TRP A 74 -26.16 26.93 23.09
C TRP A 74 -24.71 26.92 23.58
N GLN A 75 -24.30 27.92 24.39
CA GLN A 75 -22.94 27.96 24.94
C GLN A 75 -22.65 26.89 25.99
N LYS A 76 -23.68 26.35 26.66
CA LYS A 76 -23.54 25.24 27.62
C LYS A 76 -23.67 23.86 26.99
N MET A 77 -24.19 23.75 25.75
CA MET A 77 -24.37 22.49 25.04
C MET A 77 -23.21 22.13 24.10
N SER A 78 -22.27 23.04 23.85
CA SER A 78 -21.19 22.82 22.87
C SER A 78 -20.28 21.62 23.19
N GLY A 79 -20.02 21.35 24.47
CA GLY A 79 -19.21 20.19 24.88
C GLY A 79 -19.90 18.82 24.69
N ASN A 80 -21.21 18.77 24.95
CA ASN A 80 -21.98 17.53 24.79
C ASN A 80 -22.35 17.25 23.32
N LEU A 81 -22.54 18.30 22.53
CA LEU A 81 -22.81 18.16 21.07
C LEU A 81 -21.60 17.61 20.31
N ALA A 82 -20.39 18.05 20.64
CA ALA A 82 -19.17 17.55 20.05
C ALA A 82 -18.97 16.04 20.32
N GLY A 83 -19.29 15.59 21.55
CA GLY A 83 -19.23 14.17 21.90
C GLY A 83 -20.32 13.32 21.21
N LEU A 84 -21.51 13.87 21.00
CA LEU A 84 -22.59 13.22 20.26
C LEU A 84 -22.29 13.15 18.76
N LEU A 85 -21.75 14.22 18.18
CA LEU A 85 -21.28 14.27 16.78
C LEU A 85 -20.13 13.29 16.54
N ALA A 86 -19.16 13.21 17.45
CA ALA A 86 -18.07 12.24 17.35
C ALA A 86 -18.57 10.80 17.41
N ARG A 87 -19.60 10.51 18.21
CA ARG A 87 -20.22 9.17 18.27
C ARG A 87 -21.04 8.85 17.01
N SER A 88 -21.79 9.80 16.47
CA SER A 88 -22.55 9.61 15.25
C SER A 88 -21.63 9.47 14.02
N LEU A 89 -20.56 10.26 13.94
CA LEU A 89 -19.52 10.11 12.93
C LEU A 89 -18.89 8.71 12.94
N LYS A 90 -18.60 8.17 14.12
CA LYS A 90 -18.06 6.80 14.22
C LYS A 90 -19.08 5.71 13.84
N ALA A 91 -20.38 5.96 14.04
CA ALA A 91 -21.43 4.99 13.72
C ALA A 91 -21.72 4.89 12.22
N ASP A 92 -21.76 6.04 11.51
CA ASP A 92 -22.25 6.13 10.14
C ASP A 92 -21.33 6.94 9.19
N PHE A 93 -20.01 6.97 9.49
CA PHE A 93 -19.05 7.81 8.75
C PHE A 93 -19.14 7.60 7.23
N ARG A 94 -19.28 6.36 6.78
CA ARG A 94 -19.35 6.00 5.36
C ARG A 94 -20.58 6.61 4.66
N GLN A 95 -21.74 6.52 5.29
CA GLN A 95 -22.98 7.05 4.74
C GLN A 95 -22.93 8.59 4.68
N LEU A 96 -22.41 9.22 5.74
CA LEU A 96 -22.23 10.66 5.81
C LEU A 96 -21.22 11.15 4.76
N LEU A 97 -20.18 10.38 4.49
CA LEU A 97 -19.19 10.65 3.45
C LEU A 97 -19.84 10.65 2.06
N GLY A 98 -20.65 9.64 1.72
CA GLY A 98 -21.37 9.61 0.44
C GLY A 98 -22.18 10.89 0.23
N GLY A 99 -23.00 11.27 1.23
CA GLY A 99 -23.78 12.52 1.16
C GLY A 99 -22.93 13.80 1.09
N LEU A 100 -21.75 13.81 1.73
CA LEU A 100 -20.82 14.94 1.61
C LEU A 100 -20.25 15.06 0.21
N LEU A 101 -19.84 13.95 -0.39
CA LEU A 101 -19.28 13.91 -1.75
C LEU A 101 -20.29 14.37 -2.80
N ASP A 102 -21.56 13.95 -2.67
CA ASP A 102 -22.64 14.36 -3.57
C ASP A 102 -22.92 15.88 -3.53
N VAL A 103 -22.86 16.48 -2.32
CA VAL A 103 -23.24 17.88 -2.12
C VAL A 103 -22.04 18.83 -2.22
N LYS A 104 -20.86 18.41 -1.77
CA LYS A 104 -19.69 19.26 -1.58
C LYS A 104 -18.40 18.64 -2.12
N GLY A 105 -18.45 17.78 -3.13
CA GLY A 105 -17.28 17.10 -3.67
C GLY A 105 -16.14 18.06 -4.05
N ALA A 106 -16.45 19.19 -4.66
CA ALA A 106 -15.45 20.22 -5.01
C ALA A 106 -14.76 20.83 -3.76
N GLU A 107 -15.50 21.01 -2.65
CA GLU A 107 -14.93 21.50 -1.38
C GLU A 107 -14.01 20.43 -0.75
N VAL A 108 -14.41 19.16 -0.83
CA VAL A 108 -13.58 18.02 -0.36
C VAL A 108 -12.26 17.97 -1.12
N TRP A 109 -12.33 18.10 -2.47
CA TRP A 109 -11.14 18.18 -3.31
C TRP A 109 -10.24 19.35 -2.95
N ALA A 110 -10.80 20.57 -2.83
CA ALA A 110 -10.05 21.77 -2.49
C ALA A 110 -9.34 21.66 -1.13
N VAL A 111 -10.01 21.08 -0.13
CA VAL A 111 -9.40 20.83 1.19
C VAL A 111 -8.28 19.81 1.11
N TYR A 112 -8.48 18.73 0.35
CA TYR A 112 -7.45 17.71 0.13
C TYR A 112 -6.19 18.34 -0.50
N GLU A 113 -6.34 19.13 -1.57
CA GLU A 113 -5.22 19.83 -2.21
C GLU A 113 -4.54 20.83 -1.26
N ALA A 114 -5.30 21.61 -0.53
CA ALA A 114 -4.76 22.60 0.40
C ALA A 114 -3.96 21.94 1.54
N VAL A 115 -4.36 20.75 1.98
CA VAL A 115 -3.64 19.99 3.01
C VAL A 115 -2.34 19.45 2.45
N TYR A 116 -2.40 18.63 1.39
CA TYR A 116 -1.22 17.90 0.92
C TYR A 116 -0.28 18.75 0.09
N GLY A 117 -0.79 19.66 -0.74
CA GLY A 117 0.04 20.65 -1.42
C GLY A 117 0.68 21.64 -0.45
N GLY A 118 -0.07 22.11 0.56
CA GLY A 118 0.46 22.97 1.61
C GLY A 118 1.59 22.32 2.40
N LEU A 119 1.44 21.04 2.76
CA LEU A 119 2.47 20.28 3.47
C LEU A 119 3.68 19.94 2.57
N ALA A 120 3.48 19.64 1.30
CA ALA A 120 4.57 19.44 0.35
C ALA A 120 5.46 20.69 0.27
N LYS A 121 4.84 21.86 0.19
CA LYS A 121 5.54 23.16 0.20
C LYS A 121 6.19 23.47 1.55
N GLU A 122 5.50 23.21 2.67
CA GLU A 122 6.01 23.47 4.03
C GLU A 122 7.31 22.71 4.30
N PHE A 123 7.43 21.49 3.79
CA PHE A 123 8.57 20.59 4.04
C PHE A 123 9.57 20.51 2.90
N ASP A 124 9.32 21.17 1.77
CA ASP A 124 10.12 21.10 0.54
C ASP A 124 10.32 19.65 0.07
N LEU A 125 9.21 18.89 -0.04
CA LEU A 125 9.19 17.46 -0.33
C LEU A 125 8.20 17.14 -1.44
N THR A 126 8.52 16.14 -2.27
CA THR A 126 7.52 15.50 -3.11
C THR A 126 6.69 14.54 -2.25
N ILE A 127 5.36 14.70 -2.29
CA ILE A 127 4.42 13.89 -1.52
C ILE A 127 3.52 13.10 -2.46
N VAL A 128 3.53 11.77 -2.36
CA VAL A 128 2.43 10.91 -2.83
C VAL A 128 1.40 10.90 -1.71
N ALA A 129 0.36 11.74 -1.89
CA ALA A 129 -0.68 11.93 -0.89
C ALA A 129 -1.50 10.64 -0.72
N PRO A 130 -2.08 10.40 0.46
CA PRO A 130 -2.90 9.23 0.68
C PRO A 130 -4.18 9.31 -0.15
N SER A 131 -4.64 8.19 -0.69
CA SER A 131 -5.85 8.23 -1.49
C SER A 131 -7.11 8.55 -0.67
N ALA A 132 -8.11 9.10 -1.35
CA ALA A 132 -9.43 9.40 -0.82
C ALA A 132 -10.49 9.26 -1.92
N TYR A 133 -11.77 9.19 -1.55
CA TYR A 133 -12.85 9.34 -2.52
C TYR A 133 -13.00 10.82 -2.87
N LEU A 134 -12.76 11.13 -4.13
CA LEU A 134 -12.72 12.50 -4.65
C LEU A 134 -13.41 12.56 -6.01
N PRO A 135 -14.06 13.70 -6.37
CA PRO A 135 -14.50 13.90 -7.73
C PRO A 135 -13.30 14.01 -8.67
N ASP A 136 -13.29 13.22 -9.71
CA ASP A 136 -12.23 13.26 -10.72
C ASP A 136 -12.24 14.63 -11.42
N PRO A 137 -11.11 15.33 -11.50
CA PRO A 137 -11.04 16.64 -12.18
C PRO A 137 -11.44 16.63 -13.65
N GLN A 138 -11.45 15.47 -14.30
CA GLN A 138 -11.81 15.37 -15.72
C GLN A 138 -13.31 15.34 -15.96
N ASP A 139 -14.07 14.65 -15.14
CA ASP A 139 -15.49 14.38 -15.40
C ASP A 139 -16.40 14.54 -14.17
N GLY A 140 -15.83 14.82 -13.00
CA GLY A 140 -16.57 14.99 -11.75
C GLY A 140 -17.05 13.69 -11.09
N VAL A 141 -16.77 12.54 -11.70
CA VAL A 141 -17.15 11.22 -11.15
C VAL A 141 -16.33 10.91 -9.90
N ILE A 142 -16.99 10.43 -8.87
CA ILE A 142 -16.28 10.05 -7.63
C ILE A 142 -15.44 8.80 -7.88
N ARG A 143 -14.14 8.91 -7.59
CA ARG A 143 -13.15 7.82 -7.66
C ARG A 143 -12.29 7.79 -6.41
N ASN A 144 -11.66 6.65 -6.14
CA ASN A 144 -10.60 6.57 -5.14
C ASN A 144 -9.32 7.11 -5.80
N ILE A 145 -8.88 8.31 -5.40
CA ILE A 145 -7.82 9.09 -6.05
C ILE A 145 -6.70 9.41 -5.08
N ALA A 146 -5.45 9.28 -5.52
CA ALA A 146 -4.26 9.78 -4.86
C ALA A 146 -3.58 10.85 -5.71
N GLY A 147 -3.32 12.01 -5.13
CA GLY A 147 -2.57 13.10 -5.75
C GLY A 147 -1.07 12.99 -5.49
N VAL A 148 -0.27 13.55 -6.39
CA VAL A 148 1.17 13.75 -6.22
C VAL A 148 1.47 15.23 -6.25
N TYR A 149 2.14 15.73 -5.21
CA TYR A 149 2.44 17.15 -5.01
C TYR A 149 3.94 17.37 -4.96
N GLY A 150 4.40 18.37 -5.70
CA GLY A 150 5.81 18.78 -5.72
C GLY A 150 6.21 19.69 -4.56
N PRO A 151 7.52 19.97 -4.41
CA PRO A 151 8.06 20.80 -3.32
C PRO A 151 7.50 22.25 -3.32
N GLY A 152 7.02 22.76 -4.45
CA GLY A 152 6.34 24.07 -4.54
C GLY A 152 4.89 24.04 -4.05
N GLY A 153 4.34 22.85 -3.79
CA GLY A 153 2.93 22.62 -3.41
C GLY A 153 2.00 22.41 -4.59
N GLU A 154 2.51 22.43 -5.81
CA GLU A 154 1.76 22.20 -7.04
C GLU A 154 1.39 20.71 -7.19
N ARG A 155 0.21 20.44 -7.75
CA ARG A 155 -0.17 19.09 -8.12
C ARG A 155 0.55 18.68 -9.41
N LEU A 156 1.47 17.71 -9.32
CA LEU A 156 2.20 17.15 -10.45
C LEU A 156 1.36 16.16 -11.27
N GLY A 157 0.41 15.51 -10.62
CA GLY A 157 -0.50 14.54 -11.22
C GLY A 157 -1.37 13.85 -10.18
N TYR A 158 -2.18 12.92 -10.64
CA TYR A 158 -2.98 12.04 -9.77
C TYR A 158 -3.23 10.70 -10.45
N GLN A 159 -3.60 9.69 -9.66
CA GLN A 159 -4.02 8.38 -10.12
C GLN A 159 -5.35 8.02 -9.49
N ALA A 160 -6.30 7.60 -10.30
CA ALA A 160 -7.53 6.98 -9.85
C ALA A 160 -7.37 5.44 -9.84
N LYS A 161 -7.89 4.80 -8.80
CA LYS A 161 -7.88 3.33 -8.65
C LYS A 161 -8.68 2.68 -9.77
N GLY A 162 -8.05 1.80 -10.54
CA GLY A 162 -8.71 1.10 -11.65
C GLY A 162 -9.42 -0.17 -11.21
N ILE A 163 -8.86 -0.91 -10.26
CA ILE A 163 -9.43 -2.16 -9.76
C ILE A 163 -10.01 -1.95 -8.38
N LEU A 164 -11.33 -1.78 -8.32
CA LEU A 164 -12.03 -1.52 -7.08
C LEU A 164 -12.11 -2.77 -6.19
N HIS A 165 -12.02 -2.55 -4.88
CA HIS A 165 -12.44 -3.54 -3.91
C HIS A 165 -13.97 -3.48 -3.77
N PRO A 166 -14.68 -4.60 -3.47
CA PRO A 166 -16.13 -4.57 -3.29
C PRO A 166 -16.65 -3.53 -2.27
N GLU A 167 -15.80 -3.11 -1.34
CA GLU A 167 -16.13 -2.01 -0.42
C GLU A 167 -16.06 -0.62 -1.06
N ASP A 168 -15.42 -0.46 -2.22
CA ASP A 168 -15.34 0.83 -2.92
C ASP A 168 -16.56 1.08 -3.85
N GLU A 169 -17.20 0.00 -4.34
CA GLU A 169 -18.14 0.01 -5.46
C GLU A 169 -19.41 0.86 -5.26
N ASP A 170 -19.80 1.10 -4.01
CA ASP A 170 -20.95 1.94 -3.70
C ASP A 170 -20.62 3.43 -3.57
N LEU A 171 -19.36 3.79 -3.46
CA LEU A 171 -18.91 5.17 -3.31
C LEU A 171 -18.14 5.69 -4.53
N ALA A 172 -17.54 4.80 -5.30
CA ALA A 172 -16.62 5.19 -6.36
C ALA A 172 -16.81 4.38 -7.64
N GLN A 173 -16.47 5.00 -8.76
CA GLN A 173 -16.31 4.34 -10.05
C GLN A 173 -14.84 4.02 -10.30
N PRO A 174 -14.52 2.99 -11.11
CA PRO A 174 -13.15 2.68 -11.45
C PRO A 174 -12.52 3.79 -12.31
N GLY A 175 -11.22 4.00 -12.15
CA GLY A 175 -10.40 4.74 -13.09
C GLY A 175 -10.16 3.94 -14.36
N SER A 176 -9.90 4.62 -15.47
CA SER A 176 -9.72 3.98 -16.80
C SER A 176 -8.31 4.12 -17.36
N ALA A 177 -7.41 4.80 -16.66
CA ALA A 177 -6.06 5.07 -17.15
C ALA A 177 -5.04 4.97 -16.03
N TRP A 178 -3.84 4.52 -16.41
CA TRP A 178 -2.65 4.51 -15.55
C TRP A 178 -1.55 5.25 -16.30
N ASN A 179 -1.14 6.40 -15.74
CA ASN A 179 -0.15 7.27 -16.36
C ASN A 179 1.03 7.48 -15.41
N VAL A 180 2.22 7.59 -16.02
CA VAL A 180 3.42 7.96 -15.29
C VAL A 180 3.36 9.44 -14.92
N ILE A 181 3.70 9.77 -13.68
CA ILE A 181 3.73 11.12 -13.14
C ILE A 181 5.19 11.56 -13.05
N GLN A 182 5.52 12.65 -13.76
CA GLN A 182 6.85 13.26 -13.71
C GLN A 182 7.00 14.07 -12.44
N THR A 183 8.09 13.84 -11.70
CA THR A 183 8.44 14.58 -10.47
C THR A 183 9.90 15.03 -10.48
N ASP A 184 10.30 15.85 -9.52
CA ASP A 184 11.69 16.26 -9.30
C ASP A 184 12.59 15.12 -8.79
N VAL A 185 11.98 14.01 -8.33
CA VAL A 185 12.70 12.83 -7.81
C VAL A 185 12.70 11.65 -8.79
N GLY A 186 12.09 11.81 -9.97
CA GLY A 186 11.99 10.79 -11.00
C GLY A 186 10.56 10.52 -11.46
N ARG A 187 10.37 9.49 -12.28
CA ARG A 187 9.10 9.13 -12.91
C ARG A 187 8.39 8.05 -12.10
N ILE A 188 7.23 8.41 -11.55
CA ILE A 188 6.43 7.56 -10.66
C ILE A 188 5.33 6.86 -11.44
N GLY A 189 5.24 5.54 -11.33
CA GLY A 189 4.04 4.77 -11.62
C GLY A 189 3.27 4.51 -10.33
N LEU A 190 2.05 5.04 -10.20
CA LEU A 190 1.24 4.91 -8.99
C LEU A 190 0.14 3.86 -9.15
N MET A 191 0.00 2.95 -8.19
CA MET A 191 -0.98 1.87 -8.15
C MET A 191 -1.75 1.92 -6.82
N LEU A 192 -3.07 1.83 -6.87
CA LEU A 192 -3.93 1.90 -5.68
C LEU A 192 -4.56 0.54 -5.38
N GLY A 193 -4.30 0.02 -4.18
CA GLY A 193 -4.87 -1.23 -3.70
C GLY A 193 -4.76 -2.39 -4.71
N GLY A 194 -5.90 -2.83 -5.24
CA GLY A 194 -5.99 -3.95 -6.17
C GLY A 194 -5.19 -3.82 -7.46
N ASP A 195 -4.85 -2.59 -7.90
CA ASP A 195 -4.10 -2.36 -9.13
C ASP A 195 -2.74 -3.11 -9.13
N VAL A 196 -2.12 -3.23 -7.97
CA VAL A 196 -0.82 -3.90 -7.81
C VAL A 196 -0.85 -5.40 -8.13
N LEU A 197 -2.02 -6.03 -8.09
CA LEU A 197 -2.18 -7.46 -8.33
C LEU A 197 -2.10 -7.84 -9.82
N TYR A 198 -2.23 -6.85 -10.71
CA TYR A 198 -2.30 -7.06 -12.15
C TYR A 198 -0.97 -6.73 -12.82
N PRO A 199 -0.30 -7.73 -13.42
CA PRO A 199 0.99 -7.53 -14.09
C PRO A 199 0.90 -6.53 -15.25
N GLU A 200 -0.24 -6.44 -15.89
CA GLU A 200 -0.50 -5.53 -17.02
C GLU A 200 -0.31 -4.08 -16.61
N ILE A 201 -0.78 -3.69 -15.42
CA ILE A 201 -0.69 -2.31 -14.92
C ILE A 201 0.78 -1.92 -14.67
N GLY A 202 1.51 -2.76 -13.94
CA GLY A 202 2.94 -2.53 -13.71
C GLY A 202 3.75 -2.48 -15.01
N ARG A 203 3.42 -3.35 -15.97
CA ARG A 203 4.08 -3.40 -17.28
C ARG A 203 3.76 -2.16 -18.11
N LEU A 204 2.50 -1.71 -18.11
CA LEU A 204 2.07 -0.50 -18.79
C LEU A 204 2.84 0.74 -18.28
N LEU A 205 2.95 0.88 -16.97
CA LEU A 205 3.70 1.98 -16.34
C LEU A 205 5.20 1.90 -16.67
N ALA A 206 5.79 0.70 -16.68
CA ALA A 206 7.20 0.50 -17.05
C ALA A 206 7.47 0.90 -18.52
N TYR A 207 6.56 0.58 -19.45
CA TYR A 207 6.67 1.02 -20.83
C TYR A 207 6.54 2.52 -21.03
N GLN A 208 5.77 3.19 -20.19
CA GLN A 208 5.70 4.66 -20.17
C GLN A 208 6.95 5.31 -19.55
N GLY A 209 7.92 4.51 -19.11
CA GLY A 209 9.19 4.97 -18.59
C GLY A 209 9.21 5.25 -17.09
N ALA A 210 8.33 4.62 -16.30
CA ALA A 210 8.46 4.67 -14.85
C ALA A 210 9.85 4.18 -14.40
N GLU A 211 10.42 4.84 -13.40
CA GLU A 211 11.67 4.48 -12.73
C GLU A 211 11.39 3.85 -11.36
N MET A 212 10.23 4.16 -10.81
CA MET A 212 9.75 3.63 -9.56
C MET A 212 8.25 3.35 -9.61
N LEU A 213 7.83 2.27 -8.96
CA LEU A 213 6.44 1.92 -8.75
C LEU A 213 6.08 2.19 -7.29
N ILE A 214 5.03 2.96 -7.08
CA ILE A 214 4.51 3.27 -5.75
C ILE A 214 3.16 2.59 -5.62
N ALA A 215 2.97 1.85 -4.53
CA ALA A 215 1.68 1.25 -4.19
C ALA A 215 1.15 1.80 -2.87
N GLN A 216 -0.16 1.97 -2.79
CA GLN A 216 -0.88 2.30 -1.56
C GLN A 216 -1.82 1.15 -1.22
N GLY A 217 -1.88 0.75 0.04
CA GLY A 217 -2.71 -0.37 0.47
C GLY A 217 -3.51 -0.08 1.74
N ALA A 218 -4.70 -0.67 1.79
CA ALA A 218 -5.59 -0.70 2.95
C ALA A 218 -6.20 -2.11 3.03
N ALA A 219 -5.58 -3.00 3.81
CA ALA A 219 -6.02 -4.38 3.93
C ALA A 219 -6.64 -4.62 5.31
N THR A 220 -7.83 -5.21 5.34
CA THR A 220 -8.53 -5.60 6.58
C THR A 220 -8.26 -7.06 6.96
N GLU A 221 -7.63 -7.83 6.04
CA GLU A 221 -7.31 -9.23 6.22
C GLU A 221 -5.83 -9.49 5.93
N ARG A 222 -5.23 -10.38 6.69
CA ARG A 222 -3.84 -10.79 6.48
C ARG A 222 -3.61 -11.33 5.05
N VAL A 223 -4.55 -12.10 4.52
CA VAL A 223 -4.46 -12.68 3.17
C VAL A 223 -4.42 -11.58 2.10
N LEU A 224 -5.23 -10.54 2.24
CA LEU A 224 -5.21 -9.42 1.29
C LEU A 224 -3.87 -8.67 1.36
N TYR A 225 -3.37 -8.40 2.56
CA TYR A 225 -2.05 -7.81 2.74
C TYR A 225 -0.95 -8.61 2.05
N GLU A 226 -0.91 -9.95 2.27
CA GLU A 226 0.11 -10.81 1.65
C GLU A 226 0.02 -10.81 0.12
N LYS A 227 -1.20 -10.80 -0.44
CA LYS A 227 -1.41 -10.66 -1.89
C LYS A 227 -0.85 -9.34 -2.42
N LEU A 228 -1.17 -8.21 -1.77
CA LEU A 228 -0.69 -6.89 -2.17
C LEU A 228 0.84 -6.80 -2.08
N ARG A 229 1.43 -7.32 -1.00
CA ARG A 229 2.87 -7.38 -0.80
C ARG A 229 3.56 -8.21 -1.89
N SER A 230 3.07 -9.41 -2.13
CA SER A 230 3.61 -10.31 -3.16
C SER A 230 3.45 -9.72 -4.56
N GLY A 231 2.28 -9.11 -4.84
CA GLY A 231 2.04 -8.39 -6.09
C GLY A 231 3.04 -7.26 -6.29
N MET A 232 3.32 -6.45 -5.26
CA MET A 232 4.27 -5.35 -5.36
C MET A 232 5.71 -5.83 -5.60
N LEU A 233 6.15 -6.87 -4.89
CA LEU A 233 7.45 -7.50 -5.14
C LEU A 233 7.57 -8.01 -6.59
N ALA A 234 6.52 -8.67 -7.10
CA ALA A 234 6.50 -9.14 -8.48
C ALA A 234 6.55 -7.97 -9.47
N ARG A 235 5.72 -6.92 -9.29
CA ARG A 235 5.73 -5.73 -10.20
C ARG A 235 7.08 -5.05 -10.24
N MET A 236 7.74 -4.92 -9.09
CA MET A 236 9.08 -4.36 -8.98
C MET A 236 10.10 -5.24 -9.73
N GLN A 237 10.13 -6.54 -9.48
CA GLN A 237 11.09 -7.46 -10.08
C GLN A 237 10.85 -7.70 -11.56
N ASP A 238 9.59 -7.91 -12.00
CA ASP A 238 9.21 -8.12 -13.41
C ASP A 238 9.66 -6.97 -14.32
N ASN A 239 9.81 -5.77 -13.76
CA ASN A 239 10.14 -4.56 -14.48
C ASN A 239 11.50 -3.99 -14.11
N GLN A 240 12.21 -4.58 -13.16
CA GLN A 240 13.49 -4.09 -12.59
C GLN A 240 13.40 -2.59 -12.28
N LEU A 241 12.44 -2.22 -11.42
CA LEU A 241 12.20 -0.85 -10.96
C LEU A 241 12.35 -0.78 -9.44
N PHE A 242 12.56 0.42 -8.90
CA PHE A 242 12.36 0.61 -7.48
C PHE A 242 10.89 0.48 -7.11
N GLY A 243 10.62 0.13 -5.86
CA GLY A 243 9.27 -0.03 -5.36
C GLY A 243 9.07 0.48 -3.95
N ALA A 244 7.88 0.99 -3.64
CA ALA A 244 7.44 1.24 -2.27
C ALA A 244 5.96 0.90 -2.14
N ILE A 245 5.59 0.31 -1.00
CA ILE A 245 4.20 0.06 -0.65
C ILE A 245 3.92 0.59 0.75
N SER A 246 2.92 1.46 0.85
CA SER A 246 2.49 2.08 2.11
C SER A 246 1.14 1.52 2.53
N PHE A 247 1.02 1.11 3.81
CA PHE A 247 -0.22 0.52 4.35
C PHE A 247 -0.87 1.39 5.41
N LEU A 248 -2.19 1.55 5.28
CA LEU A 248 -3.06 2.00 6.35
C LEU A 248 -3.20 0.87 7.38
N VAL A 249 -3.18 1.22 8.67
CA VAL A 249 -3.28 0.25 9.77
C VAL A 249 -4.22 0.76 10.87
N GLY A 250 -4.51 -0.07 11.87
CA GLY A 250 -5.32 0.32 13.03
C GLY A 250 -6.82 0.21 12.82
N HIS A 251 -7.59 0.98 13.57
CA HIS A 251 -9.06 0.88 13.53
C HIS A 251 -9.62 1.20 12.16
N ASN A 252 -10.69 0.49 11.80
CA ASN A 252 -11.42 0.72 10.56
C ASN A 252 -12.81 1.26 10.89
N ASP A 253 -12.93 2.58 10.96
CA ASP A 253 -14.20 3.27 11.19
C ASP A 253 -15.02 3.43 9.88
N PHE A 254 -14.52 2.84 8.78
CA PHE A 254 -15.04 3.03 7.43
C PHE A 254 -15.76 1.80 6.86
N SER A 255 -15.48 0.59 7.34
CA SER A 255 -16.02 -0.65 6.77
C SER A 255 -17.50 -0.89 7.07
N ARG A 256 -18.23 -1.48 6.10
CA ARG A 256 -19.61 -1.97 6.25
C ARG A 256 -19.72 -3.31 6.97
N ARG A 257 -18.73 -4.18 6.81
CA ARG A 257 -18.84 -5.61 7.14
C ARG A 257 -18.24 -5.98 8.50
N GLY A 258 -18.29 -5.07 9.44
CA GLY A 258 -17.61 -5.26 10.71
C GLY A 258 -16.30 -4.49 10.74
N ARG A 259 -15.88 -4.13 11.93
CA ARG A 259 -14.74 -3.23 12.15
C ARG A 259 -13.42 -3.98 12.22
N ALA A 260 -13.17 -4.93 11.30
CA ALA A 260 -11.86 -5.56 11.21
C ALA A 260 -10.80 -4.48 11.01
N PRO A 261 -9.77 -4.43 11.85
CA PRO A 261 -8.75 -3.39 11.79
C PRO A 261 -7.95 -3.52 10.49
N PHE A 262 -7.46 -2.40 9.99
CA PHE A 262 -6.46 -2.41 8.93
C PHE A 262 -5.14 -2.99 9.42
N VAL A 263 -4.52 -3.83 8.59
CA VAL A 263 -3.26 -4.51 8.88
C VAL A 263 -2.31 -4.41 7.68
N GLY A 264 -1.02 -4.26 7.96
CA GLY A 264 -0.03 -4.23 6.89
C GLY A 264 1.36 -3.92 7.41
N LYS A 265 2.36 -4.20 6.59
CA LYS A 265 3.75 -3.78 6.81
C LYS A 265 4.17 -2.99 5.59
N SER A 266 4.33 -1.69 5.75
CA SER A 266 4.88 -0.82 4.72
C SER A 266 6.32 -1.21 4.42
N ALA A 267 6.74 -1.11 3.16
CA ALA A 267 8.06 -1.55 2.72
C ALA A 267 8.61 -0.64 1.61
N ILE A 268 9.94 -0.54 1.57
CA ILE A 268 10.70 0.06 0.47
C ILE A 268 11.54 -1.04 -0.17
N LEU A 269 11.44 -1.16 -1.48
CA LEU A 269 11.88 -2.29 -2.28
C LEU A 269 12.86 -1.83 -3.37
N ALA A 270 13.68 -2.74 -3.82
CA ALA A 270 14.53 -2.58 -5.01
C ALA A 270 14.66 -3.93 -5.71
N PRO A 271 15.07 -3.97 -6.99
CA PRO A 271 15.39 -5.23 -7.65
C PRO A 271 16.26 -6.13 -6.78
N GLN A 272 16.03 -7.42 -6.86
CA GLN A 272 16.73 -8.41 -6.01
C GLN A 272 18.25 -8.24 -6.06
N GLU A 273 18.77 -7.94 -7.25
CA GLU A 273 20.18 -7.70 -7.51
C GLU A 273 20.77 -6.50 -6.74
N LEU A 274 19.91 -5.56 -6.33
CA LEU A 274 20.30 -4.35 -5.60
C LEU A 274 19.97 -4.41 -4.10
N THR A 275 19.61 -5.59 -3.58
CA THR A 275 19.19 -5.74 -2.18
C THR A 275 20.05 -6.75 -1.43
N PRO A 276 20.22 -6.60 -0.10
CA PRO A 276 20.88 -7.60 0.71
C PRO A 276 20.18 -8.97 0.59
N ASN A 277 20.96 -10.02 0.45
CA ASN A 277 20.49 -11.41 0.34
C ASN A 277 19.48 -11.64 -0.81
N SER A 278 19.51 -10.79 -1.84
CA SER A 278 18.59 -10.86 -2.98
C SER A 278 17.12 -10.95 -2.60
N SER A 279 16.74 -10.27 -1.52
CA SER A 279 15.40 -10.36 -0.93
C SER A 279 14.34 -9.52 -1.67
N GLY A 280 14.77 -8.53 -2.47
CA GLY A 280 13.88 -7.51 -3.05
C GLY A 280 13.43 -6.45 -2.04
N VAL A 281 13.87 -6.52 -0.77
CA VAL A 281 13.46 -5.62 0.32
C VAL A 281 14.64 -4.84 0.86
N LEU A 282 14.58 -3.51 0.80
CA LEU A 282 15.54 -2.62 1.45
C LEU A 282 15.21 -2.41 2.94
N VAL A 283 13.94 -2.14 3.22
CA VAL A 283 13.42 -2.01 4.58
C VAL A 283 11.92 -2.30 4.61
N GLU A 284 11.45 -2.96 5.65
CA GLU A 284 10.05 -3.28 5.91
C GLU A 284 9.71 -3.03 7.38
N MET A 285 8.46 -2.68 7.66
CA MET A 285 7.95 -2.54 9.03
C MET A 285 7.99 -3.89 9.77
N SER A 286 8.43 -3.87 11.02
CA SER A 286 8.43 -5.07 11.87
C SER A 286 7.03 -5.46 12.34
N ASN A 287 6.13 -4.49 12.52
CA ASN A 287 4.82 -4.68 13.13
C ASN A 287 3.67 -4.30 12.18
N PHE A 288 2.58 -5.08 12.22
CA PHE A 288 1.39 -4.93 11.37
C PHE A 288 0.45 -3.79 11.77
N ARG A 289 0.57 -3.24 12.98
CA ARG A 289 -0.39 -2.32 13.58
C ARG A 289 0.21 -1.01 14.09
N SER A 290 1.55 -0.92 14.19
CA SER A 290 2.22 0.29 14.68
C SER A 290 2.38 1.33 13.57
N GLU A 291 2.37 2.60 13.95
CA GLU A 291 2.73 3.70 13.05
C GLU A 291 4.23 3.92 13.05
N SER A 292 4.77 4.21 11.88
CA SER A 292 6.15 4.66 11.74
C SER A 292 6.43 5.23 10.36
N VAL A 293 7.66 5.76 10.19
CA VAL A 293 8.21 6.22 8.92
C VAL A 293 9.47 5.43 8.63
N LEU A 294 9.41 4.62 7.59
CA LEU A 294 10.58 3.97 7.00
C LEU A 294 11.30 4.93 6.08
N ALA A 295 12.61 4.75 5.90
CA ALA A 295 13.36 5.44 4.85
C ALA A 295 14.47 4.55 4.32
N ALA A 296 14.73 4.64 3.01
CA ALA A 296 15.82 3.97 2.32
C ALA A 296 16.36 4.83 1.17
N VAL A 297 17.55 4.49 0.72
CA VAL A 297 18.17 5.11 -0.45
C VAL A 297 17.83 4.27 -1.68
N TRP A 298 17.34 4.92 -2.73
CA TRP A 298 17.30 4.38 -4.08
C TRP A 298 18.49 4.92 -4.88
N ASP A 299 19.35 4.02 -5.31
CA ASP A 299 20.53 4.35 -6.13
C ASP A 299 20.16 4.22 -7.62
N PHE A 300 19.74 5.34 -8.24
CA PHE A 300 19.37 5.36 -9.65
C PHE A 300 20.51 5.05 -10.60
N PRO A 301 21.76 5.48 -10.36
CA PRO A 301 22.93 5.00 -11.11
C PRO A 301 23.08 3.48 -11.08
N ALA A 302 22.94 2.84 -9.91
CA ALA A 302 22.98 1.38 -9.80
C ALA A 302 21.82 0.71 -10.56
N LEU A 303 20.62 1.30 -10.53
CA LEU A 303 19.47 0.82 -11.30
C LEU A 303 19.73 0.90 -12.81
N ALA A 304 20.27 2.02 -13.29
CA ALA A 304 20.61 2.20 -14.70
C ALA A 304 21.67 1.18 -15.15
N ASN A 305 22.70 0.97 -14.34
CA ASN A 305 23.71 -0.05 -14.61
C ASN A 305 23.12 -1.47 -14.64
N LEU A 306 22.19 -1.79 -13.71
CA LEU A 306 21.48 -3.06 -13.71
C LEU A 306 20.73 -3.31 -15.02
N TRP A 307 20.05 -2.29 -15.56
CA TRP A 307 19.32 -2.42 -16.82
C TRP A 307 20.23 -2.76 -18.02
N GLU A 308 21.49 -2.30 -17.98
CA GLU A 308 22.46 -2.54 -19.05
C GLU A 308 23.23 -3.85 -18.88
N THR A 309 23.52 -4.24 -17.63
CA THR A 309 24.48 -5.31 -17.34
C THR A 309 23.88 -6.58 -16.75
N SER A 310 22.56 -6.63 -16.51
CA SER A 310 21.91 -7.80 -15.93
C SER A 310 22.11 -9.05 -16.78
N ASP A 311 22.49 -10.14 -16.17
CA ASP A 311 22.57 -11.48 -16.78
C ASP A 311 21.18 -12.04 -17.13
N THR A 312 20.13 -11.55 -16.43
CA THR A 312 18.72 -11.84 -16.68
C THR A 312 17.97 -10.57 -17.14
N PRO A 313 18.22 -10.07 -18.35
CA PRO A 313 17.76 -8.75 -18.77
C PRO A 313 16.27 -8.75 -19.17
N VAL A 314 15.38 -8.84 -18.18
CA VAL A 314 13.91 -8.87 -18.40
C VAL A 314 13.37 -7.64 -19.11
N ARG A 315 14.08 -6.51 -19.04
CA ARG A 315 13.66 -5.26 -19.71
C ARG A 315 13.95 -5.29 -21.22
N SER A 316 15.12 -5.79 -21.62
CA SER A 316 15.59 -5.76 -23.01
C SER A 316 15.17 -6.98 -23.83
N ARG A 317 14.84 -8.09 -23.19
CA ARG A 317 14.49 -9.36 -23.84
C ARG A 317 13.03 -9.74 -23.69
N LEU A 318 12.14 -8.77 -23.59
CA LEU A 318 10.70 -9.03 -23.56
C LEU A 318 10.25 -9.64 -24.90
N PRO A 319 9.55 -10.78 -24.87
CA PRO A 319 9.09 -11.45 -26.09
C PRO A 319 7.83 -10.78 -26.66
N MET A 320 7.89 -9.46 -26.89
CA MET A 320 6.73 -8.63 -27.21
C MET A 320 6.13 -8.91 -28.58
N GLU A 321 6.96 -9.22 -29.57
CA GLU A 321 6.46 -9.55 -30.92
C GLU A 321 5.57 -10.79 -30.92
N LYS A 322 5.88 -11.78 -30.08
CA LYS A 322 5.14 -13.05 -30.02
C LYS A 322 4.12 -13.05 -28.87
N ALA A 323 4.59 -12.86 -27.64
CA ALA A 323 3.73 -12.96 -26.47
C ALA A 323 2.76 -11.78 -26.36
N GLY A 324 3.21 -10.55 -26.63
CA GLY A 324 2.37 -9.37 -26.56
C GLY A 324 1.23 -9.40 -27.57
N ALA A 325 1.52 -9.78 -28.83
CA ALA A 325 0.49 -9.92 -29.85
C ALA A 325 -0.54 -11.02 -29.52
N ALA A 326 -0.07 -12.16 -28.98
CA ALA A 326 -0.97 -13.25 -28.55
C ALA A 326 -1.84 -12.83 -27.37
N LEU A 327 -1.26 -12.16 -26.35
CA LEU A 327 -2.01 -11.63 -25.21
C LEU A 327 -3.04 -10.59 -25.63
N ALA A 328 -2.70 -9.66 -26.53
CA ALA A 328 -3.63 -8.67 -27.04
C ALA A 328 -4.84 -9.31 -27.73
N GLN A 329 -4.63 -10.36 -28.53
CA GLN A 329 -5.71 -11.12 -29.15
C GLN A 329 -6.59 -11.86 -28.12
N LEU A 330 -5.97 -12.43 -27.08
CA LEU A 330 -6.69 -13.11 -26.01
C LEU A 330 -7.53 -12.13 -25.20
N TYR A 331 -6.99 -10.98 -24.82
CA TYR A 331 -7.71 -9.94 -24.08
C TYR A 331 -8.88 -9.35 -24.86
N GLN A 332 -8.79 -9.28 -26.18
CA GLN A 332 -9.92 -8.87 -27.02
C GLN A 332 -11.05 -9.92 -27.09
N LYS A 333 -10.69 -11.20 -27.00
CA LYS A 333 -11.63 -12.31 -27.14
C LYS A 333 -12.20 -12.79 -25.80
N MET A 334 -11.38 -12.72 -24.75
CA MET A 334 -11.67 -13.29 -23.44
C MET A 334 -11.59 -12.20 -22.39
N GLN A 335 -12.73 -11.79 -21.85
CA GLN A 335 -12.76 -10.78 -20.77
C GLN A 335 -12.30 -11.31 -19.40
N GLN A 336 -12.22 -12.64 -19.26
CA GLN A 336 -11.83 -13.30 -18.02
C GLN A 336 -10.94 -14.52 -18.32
N LEU A 337 -10.08 -14.85 -17.38
CA LEU A 337 -9.35 -16.13 -17.44
C LEU A 337 -10.33 -17.30 -17.35
N PRO A 338 -10.05 -18.43 -18.04
CA PRO A 338 -10.91 -19.61 -17.99
C PRO A 338 -11.03 -20.14 -16.57
N ARG A 339 -12.24 -20.50 -16.16
CA ARG A 339 -12.51 -21.18 -14.89
C ARG A 339 -12.22 -22.67 -15.03
N MET A 340 -12.04 -23.38 -13.92
CA MET A 340 -11.84 -24.84 -13.95
C MET A 340 -12.92 -25.60 -14.74
N ALA A 341 -14.16 -25.12 -14.67
CA ALA A 341 -15.27 -25.70 -15.42
C ALA A 341 -15.20 -25.46 -16.94
N ASP A 342 -14.46 -24.45 -17.37
CA ASP A 342 -14.29 -24.10 -18.78
C ASP A 342 -13.11 -24.85 -19.42
N LEU A 343 -12.28 -25.53 -18.58
CA LEU A 343 -11.16 -26.32 -19.05
C LEU A 343 -11.64 -27.71 -19.50
N PRO A 344 -11.07 -28.26 -20.59
CA PRO A 344 -11.37 -29.64 -20.97
C PRO A 344 -11.01 -30.56 -19.79
N ALA A 345 -11.86 -31.54 -19.50
CA ALA A 345 -11.58 -32.54 -18.50
C ALA A 345 -10.19 -33.12 -18.76
N LEU A 346 -9.31 -33.09 -17.76
CA LEU A 346 -8.04 -33.79 -17.84
C LEU A 346 -8.38 -35.25 -18.12
N ALA A 347 -7.92 -35.77 -19.26
CA ALA A 347 -7.98 -37.19 -19.47
C ALA A 347 -7.41 -37.88 -18.24
N PRO A 348 -8.09 -38.88 -17.65
CA PRO A 348 -7.53 -39.61 -16.52
C PRO A 348 -6.13 -40.04 -16.94
N PRO A 349 -5.11 -39.90 -16.07
CA PRO A 349 -3.77 -40.32 -16.40
C PRO A 349 -3.89 -41.77 -16.86
N THR A 350 -3.76 -41.99 -18.15
CA THR A 350 -3.50 -43.32 -18.67
C THR A 350 -2.21 -43.72 -18.00
N THR A 351 -2.31 -44.49 -16.93
CA THR A 351 -1.13 -45.03 -16.27
C THR A 351 -0.43 -45.83 -17.37
N PRO A 352 0.62 -45.31 -18.00
CA PRO A 352 1.37 -46.16 -18.91
C PRO A 352 1.88 -47.25 -18.02
N SER A 353 1.59 -48.48 -18.37
CA SER A 353 2.30 -49.61 -17.81
C SER A 353 3.74 -49.53 -18.38
N VAL A 354 4.52 -48.59 -17.85
CA VAL A 354 5.89 -48.38 -18.26
C VAL A 354 6.66 -49.54 -17.68
N ARG A 355 6.81 -50.61 -18.44
CA ARG A 355 7.68 -51.73 -18.13
C ARG A 355 9.16 -51.38 -18.34
N ASN A 356 9.46 -50.34 -19.15
CA ASN A 356 10.80 -49.82 -19.37
C ASN A 356 10.74 -48.30 -19.61
N LEU A 357 11.73 -47.57 -19.11
CA LEU A 357 11.93 -46.14 -19.33
C LEU A 357 12.09 -45.78 -20.82
N ASP A 358 12.49 -46.75 -21.65
CA ASP A 358 12.70 -46.59 -23.10
C ASP A 358 11.37 -46.55 -23.90
N ASP A 359 10.24 -46.89 -23.27
CA ASP A 359 8.90 -46.85 -23.87
C ASP A 359 8.18 -45.51 -23.76
N LEU A 360 8.83 -44.45 -23.26
CA LEU A 360 8.28 -43.12 -23.15
C LEU A 360 8.47 -42.34 -24.47
N PRO A 361 7.43 -42.22 -25.31
CA PRO A 361 7.55 -41.54 -26.61
C PRO A 361 7.82 -40.02 -26.50
N VAL A 362 7.77 -39.45 -25.28
CA VAL A 362 7.96 -38.01 -25.04
C VAL A 362 9.43 -37.63 -24.95
N LEU A 363 10.30 -38.50 -24.47
CA LEU A 363 11.73 -38.20 -24.36
C LEU A 363 12.46 -38.25 -25.72
N ALA A 364 12.06 -39.12 -26.63
CA ALA A 364 12.63 -39.17 -27.97
C ALA A 364 12.27 -38.00 -28.86
N SER A 365 11.13 -37.33 -28.60
CA SER A 365 10.70 -36.17 -29.40
C SER A 365 11.29 -34.85 -28.92
N VAL A 366 11.70 -34.75 -27.67
CA VAL A 366 12.31 -33.53 -27.10
C VAL A 366 13.80 -33.46 -27.45
N THR A 367 14.49 -34.58 -27.51
CA THR A 367 15.92 -34.62 -27.88
C THR A 367 16.19 -34.38 -29.37
N ALA A 368 15.18 -34.61 -30.23
CA ALA A 368 15.36 -34.47 -31.69
C ALA A 368 15.17 -33.04 -32.21
N ARG A 369 14.80 -32.05 -31.39
CA ARG A 369 14.50 -30.69 -31.85
C ARG A 369 15.45 -29.59 -31.36
N TRP A 370 16.48 -29.91 -30.63
CA TRP A 370 17.51 -28.95 -30.26
C TRP A 370 18.78 -29.22 -31.04
N PRO A 371 19.16 -28.42 -32.05
CA PRO A 371 20.46 -28.55 -32.64
C PRO A 371 21.49 -28.09 -31.61
N LEU A 372 22.22 -29.07 -31.04
CA LEU A 372 23.47 -28.76 -30.38
C LEU A 372 24.40 -28.19 -31.45
N GLN A 373 24.72 -26.91 -31.35
CA GLN A 373 25.86 -26.36 -32.07
C GLN A 373 27.07 -27.17 -31.54
N GLU A 374 27.66 -27.98 -32.39
CA GLU A 374 28.97 -28.58 -32.14
C GLU A 374 29.96 -27.43 -31.94
N SER A 375 30.33 -27.19 -30.69
CA SER A 375 31.48 -26.34 -30.37
C SER A 375 32.71 -27.15 -30.74
N GLU A 376 33.51 -26.60 -31.64
CA GLU A 376 34.85 -27.10 -31.99
C GLU A 376 35.62 -27.43 -30.73
N SER A 377 36.15 -28.65 -30.73
CA SER A 377 36.98 -29.24 -29.69
C SER A 377 38.24 -28.42 -29.45
N ALA A 378 38.38 -27.86 -28.26
CA ALA A 378 39.69 -27.47 -27.72
C ALA A 378 40.40 -28.72 -27.15
N PRO A 379 41.73 -28.79 -27.25
CA PRO A 379 42.50 -30.02 -26.90
C PRO A 379 42.49 -30.28 -25.40
N ALA A 380 42.45 -31.56 -25.10
CA ALA A 380 42.54 -32.13 -23.76
C ALA A 380 43.85 -31.74 -23.06
N ASP A 381 43.71 -31.13 -21.88
CA ASP A 381 44.80 -31.03 -20.91
C ASP A 381 44.49 -32.02 -19.77
N GLU A 382 45.23 -33.12 -19.79
CA GLU A 382 45.27 -34.11 -18.71
C GLU A 382 46.11 -33.53 -17.55
N ASP A 383 45.55 -33.41 -16.44
CA ASP A 383 46.09 -33.51 -15.07
C ASP A 383 45.53 -32.42 -14.13
N ARG A 384 44.49 -32.80 -13.40
CA ARG A 384 44.35 -32.43 -11.96
C ARG A 384 43.26 -33.29 -11.32
N ARG A 385 43.76 -34.19 -10.49
CA ARG A 385 42.97 -35.03 -9.59
C ARG A 385 42.28 -34.22 -8.52
N ASP A 386 41.01 -34.35 -8.48
CA ASP A 386 40.08 -34.73 -7.44
C ASP A 386 40.54 -34.57 -5.97
N GLU A 387 39.91 -33.61 -5.28
CA GLU A 387 39.61 -33.64 -3.85
C GLU A 387 38.63 -32.48 -3.55
N GLY A 388 37.33 -32.78 -3.32
CA GLY A 388 36.40 -31.77 -2.84
C GLY A 388 34.93 -31.94 -3.18
N SER A 389 34.44 -33.16 -3.28
CA SER A 389 33.01 -33.37 -3.54
C SER A 389 32.39 -34.36 -2.54
N ARG A 390 32.41 -34.02 -1.24
CA ARG A 390 31.70 -34.79 -0.20
C ARG A 390 30.98 -34.01 0.86
N ASP A 391 31.02 -32.65 0.85
CA ASP A 391 30.43 -31.87 1.94
C ASP A 391 29.11 -31.14 1.59
N PHE A 392 28.57 -31.32 0.38
CA PHE A 392 27.32 -30.62 0.01
C PHE A 392 26.02 -31.41 0.25
N LEU A 393 26.08 -32.66 0.69
CA LEU A 393 24.87 -33.49 0.89
C LEU A 393 24.39 -33.58 2.35
N ASN A 394 25.12 -33.02 3.32
CA ASN A 394 24.73 -33.07 4.73
C ASN A 394 24.14 -31.79 5.32
N ALA A 395 23.95 -30.72 4.52
CA ALA A 395 23.37 -29.48 5.01
C ALA A 395 21.84 -29.35 4.80
N ALA A 396 21.21 -30.33 4.16
CA ALA A 396 19.77 -30.21 3.79
C ALA A 396 18.81 -30.92 4.76
N ASN A 397 19.28 -31.54 5.86
CA ASN A 397 18.42 -32.34 6.75
C ASN A 397 18.32 -31.84 8.21
N ASN A 398 18.61 -30.57 8.50
CA ASN A 398 18.42 -30.00 9.83
C ASN A 398 17.52 -28.75 9.79
N TYR A 399 16.32 -28.87 9.23
CA TYR A 399 15.19 -28.01 9.58
C TYR A 399 14.10 -28.91 10.18
N SER A 400 14.30 -29.26 11.43
CA SER A 400 13.25 -29.80 12.27
C SER A 400 12.40 -28.66 12.80
N ASP A 401 11.14 -28.71 12.44
CA ASP A 401 9.94 -28.30 13.16
C ASP A 401 10.22 -27.75 14.58
N GLU A 402 10.31 -26.42 14.70
CA GLU A 402 10.01 -25.72 15.92
C GLU A 402 8.70 -24.93 15.71
N SER A 403 7.61 -25.62 15.99
CA SER A 403 6.32 -25.02 16.21
C SER A 403 6.37 -24.30 17.57
N ASP A 404 6.50 -22.97 17.53
CA ASP A 404 6.26 -22.13 18.69
C ASP A 404 4.77 -22.21 19.09
N PRO A 405 4.46 -22.53 20.33
CA PRO A 405 3.08 -22.49 20.82
C PRO A 405 2.61 -21.04 20.91
N VAL A 406 1.48 -20.77 20.29
CA VAL A 406 0.69 -19.56 20.48
C VAL A 406 0.31 -19.50 21.97
N SER A 407 0.97 -18.65 22.74
CA SER A 407 0.50 -18.27 24.06
C SER A 407 -0.49 -17.12 23.88
N ASP A 408 -1.77 -17.43 23.90
CA ASP A 408 -2.81 -16.50 24.31
C ASP A 408 -2.56 -16.18 25.79
N GLY A 409 -1.96 -15.05 26.06
CA GLY A 409 -1.73 -14.49 27.38
C GLY A 409 -2.38 -13.12 27.44
N ASP A 410 -3.59 -13.09 27.98
CA ASP A 410 -4.24 -11.90 28.49
C ASP A 410 -3.32 -11.20 29.49
N ASP A 411 -2.76 -10.05 29.14
CA ASP A 411 -2.00 -9.18 30.04
C ASP A 411 -2.58 -7.76 30.01
N GLU A 412 -3.87 -7.66 30.36
CA GLU A 412 -4.57 -6.39 30.62
C GLU A 412 -4.92 -6.15 32.09
N THR A 413 -4.34 -6.88 33.06
CA THR A 413 -4.71 -6.75 34.48
C THR A 413 -3.61 -6.31 35.42
N GLN A 414 -2.45 -5.85 34.96
CA GLN A 414 -1.37 -5.40 35.85
C GLN A 414 -1.07 -3.90 35.87
N GLU A 415 -1.76 -3.06 35.09
CA GLU A 415 -1.58 -1.59 35.17
C GLU A 415 -2.63 -0.85 36.02
N MET A 416 -3.58 -1.52 36.63
CA MET A 416 -4.59 -0.85 37.50
C MET A 416 -4.28 -0.90 38.99
N ASP A 417 -3.33 -1.70 39.47
CA ASP A 417 -2.99 -1.78 40.90
C ASP A 417 -1.87 -0.83 41.35
N ALA A 418 -1.19 -0.13 40.43
CA ALA A 418 -0.12 0.81 40.79
C ALA A 418 -0.60 2.26 41.02
N LEU A 419 -1.87 2.58 40.80
CA LEU A 419 -2.44 3.92 41.00
C LEU A 419 -3.28 4.07 42.29
N ALA A 420 -3.48 3.00 43.04
CA ALA A 420 -4.26 3.01 44.26
C ALA A 420 -3.44 3.24 45.54
N GLU A 421 -2.10 3.26 45.49
CA GLU A 421 -1.24 3.46 46.68
C GLU A 421 -0.71 4.88 46.87
N VAL A 422 -1.06 5.85 46.04
CA VAL A 422 -0.57 7.25 46.13
C VAL A 422 -1.61 8.22 46.74
N GLU A 423 -2.88 7.86 46.88
CA GLU A 423 -3.92 8.73 47.45
C GLU A 423 -4.22 8.55 48.95
N GLY A 424 -3.41 7.81 49.67
CA GLY A 424 -3.65 7.46 51.08
C GLY A 424 -2.74 8.13 52.13
N LYS A 425 -2.05 9.24 51.82
CA LYS A 425 -1.23 9.97 52.84
C LYS A 425 -1.21 11.47 52.59
N ALA A 426 -2.31 12.16 52.85
CA ALA A 426 -2.31 13.61 53.15
C ALA A 426 -3.62 14.04 53.82
N GLU A 427 -3.87 13.55 55.04
CA GLU A 427 -4.75 14.24 55.98
C GLU A 427 -4.13 14.12 57.36
N GLY A 428 -3.75 15.24 57.93
CA GLY A 428 -3.34 15.38 59.32
C GLY A 428 -2.13 16.29 59.51
N ASP A 429 -2.33 17.60 59.52
CA ASP A 429 -1.90 18.49 60.57
C ASP A 429 -2.16 19.95 60.19
N SER A 430 -3.13 20.51 60.87
CA SER A 430 -3.27 21.95 61.03
C SER A 430 -2.84 22.31 62.44
N PRO A 431 -2.07 23.37 62.63
CA PRO A 431 -2.40 24.23 63.78
C PRO A 431 -2.59 25.70 63.39
N ALA A 432 -3.63 26.25 64.01
CA ALA A 432 -3.91 27.67 64.14
C ALA A 432 -2.75 28.43 64.79
N HIS A 433 -2.51 29.70 64.45
CA HIS A 433 -2.50 30.89 65.28
C HIS A 433 -2.05 32.14 64.51
N GLU A 434 -2.90 33.20 64.68
CA GLU A 434 -2.63 34.59 64.95
C GLU A 434 -1.65 35.40 64.09
N ALA A 435 -2.15 36.32 63.35
CA ALA A 435 -2.14 37.80 63.55
C ALA A 435 -2.62 38.45 62.19
#